data_5c011ec4d157530ee9a58a85a078c92e
#
_entry.id   5c011ec4d157530ee9a58a85a078c92e
#
_cell.length_a   1.000
_cell.length_b   1.000
_cell.length_c   1.000
_cell.angle_alpha   90.00
_cell.angle_beta   90.00
_cell.angle_gamma   90.00
#
_symmetry.space_group_name_H-M   'P 1'
#
loop_
_entity.id
_entity.type
_entity.pdbx_description
1 polymer ?
#
loop_
_entity_poly.entity_id
_entity_poly.type
_entity_poly.pdbx_seq_one_letter_code
_entity_poly.pdbx_strand_id
1 'polypeptide(L)'
;MASVGMRVDLSELVEAAAAADASRLASLTRELVHSKADIDVLIGRVGMIAAHGDPEGHVILTLTAASVLSRWLHAYDHLVGESVENRLRPLPLLVQALCTASAAVRVGRGKQPTYPRPYYPGELPEGKSVGALMREAIYQNQAELAERLLFGLYATGADYRTLQSRTYEGLAMTFHQAGHPLMFAVRGYQLLDPVEWGDRAPNIIHWLAPHLPVRSEEPAWIGAVRDFIAQHSGDFEVIRRRISPPKNERALPLRTLLLSDAGPAQICQAVHEALIQGEASPRAVGSVIALAAADILNQIGDEDRAAFVEAAHGLLYAAAVRLVFAQVQDIEVVPLLFTSAVFVNELRKRLGLASGQLHQSTHHLHVGGGLLAPALLETLQGELEARDLEGAYLAARRYLNLGYEPKPLFATIGLVAAQADAAADQGHTLQIVQAAGEEFMGWPRDLTETDLSVFLRAALRAAALAPRNTLASAL
;
A
#
# COMPACT_ATOMS: atom_id res chain seq x y z
N MET A 1 -22.27 -24.44 -8.24
CA MET A 1 -23.39 -23.59 -8.69
C MET A 1 -22.82 -22.23 -8.98
N ALA A 2 -22.74 -21.82 -10.25
CA ALA A 2 -22.28 -20.48 -10.60
C ALA A 2 -23.34 -19.49 -10.12
N SER A 3 -22.98 -18.59 -9.20
CA SER A 3 -23.81 -17.45 -8.84
C SER A 3 -23.92 -16.58 -10.07
N VAL A 4 -25.12 -16.49 -10.64
CA VAL A 4 -25.46 -15.46 -11.61
C VAL A 4 -25.37 -14.15 -10.87
N GLY A 5 -24.20 -13.51 -10.92
CA GLY A 5 -23.98 -12.20 -10.35
C GLY A 5 -24.97 -11.22 -11.00
N MET A 6 -25.96 -10.77 -10.24
CA MET A 6 -26.86 -9.72 -10.67
C MET A 6 -25.98 -8.52 -11.05
N ARG A 7 -25.99 -8.12 -12.33
CA ARG A 7 -25.29 -6.91 -12.78
C ARG A 7 -25.94 -5.72 -12.11
N VAL A 8 -25.36 -5.25 -11.02
CA VAL A 8 -25.79 -4.02 -10.37
C VAL A 8 -25.49 -2.87 -11.31
N ASP A 9 -26.50 -2.12 -11.71
CA ASP A 9 -26.30 -0.90 -12.50
C ASP A 9 -25.67 0.17 -11.59
N LEU A 10 -24.48 0.60 -11.94
CA LEU A 10 -23.72 1.62 -11.21
C LEU A 10 -23.77 2.99 -11.88
N SER A 11 -24.56 3.17 -12.94
CA SER A 11 -24.58 4.40 -13.73
C SER A 11 -24.87 5.63 -12.87
N GLU A 12 -25.85 5.55 -11.96
CA GLU A 12 -26.19 6.65 -11.06
C GLU A 12 -25.10 6.92 -10.01
N LEU A 13 -24.47 5.88 -9.48
CA LEU A 13 -23.35 6.03 -8.55
C LEU A 13 -22.15 6.72 -9.23
N VAL A 14 -21.84 6.35 -10.45
CA VAL A 14 -20.79 6.97 -11.28
C VAL A 14 -21.10 8.43 -11.57
N GLU A 15 -22.35 8.77 -11.89
CA GLU A 15 -22.78 10.16 -12.10
C GLU A 15 -22.64 10.98 -10.81
N ALA A 16 -23.07 10.45 -9.67
CA ALA A 16 -22.93 11.09 -8.38
C ALA A 16 -21.44 11.29 -8.00
N ALA A 17 -20.59 10.30 -8.27
CA ALA A 17 -19.15 10.40 -8.06
C ALA A 17 -18.52 11.46 -8.96
N ALA A 18 -18.86 11.50 -10.25
CA ALA A 18 -18.38 12.51 -11.19
C ALA A 18 -18.79 13.94 -10.81
N ALA A 19 -19.94 14.08 -10.14
CA ALA A 19 -20.46 15.37 -9.64
C ALA A 19 -19.90 15.74 -8.25
N ALA A 20 -19.18 14.84 -7.57
CA ALA A 20 -18.80 14.95 -6.15
C ALA A 20 -20.00 15.19 -5.22
N ASP A 21 -21.16 14.60 -5.55
CA ASP A 21 -22.38 14.74 -4.77
C ASP A 21 -22.41 13.73 -3.61
N ALA A 22 -21.88 14.17 -2.47
CA ALA A 22 -21.75 13.33 -1.26
C ALA A 22 -23.09 12.80 -0.78
N SER A 23 -24.16 13.62 -0.81
CA SER A 23 -25.50 13.22 -0.34
C SER A 23 -26.11 12.15 -1.23
N ARG A 24 -25.99 12.31 -2.54
CA ARG A 24 -26.47 11.33 -3.51
C ARG A 24 -25.65 10.03 -3.45
N LEU A 25 -24.32 10.13 -3.33
CA LEU A 25 -23.45 8.97 -3.11
C LEU A 25 -23.87 8.18 -1.88
N ALA A 26 -24.13 8.86 -0.76
CA ALA A 26 -24.56 8.22 0.47
C ALA A 26 -25.93 7.52 0.32
N SER A 27 -26.90 8.16 -0.33
CA SER A 27 -28.23 7.58 -0.58
C SER A 27 -28.16 6.33 -1.46
N LEU A 28 -27.51 6.45 -2.63
CA LEU A 28 -27.35 5.34 -3.57
C LEU A 28 -26.58 4.17 -2.97
N THR A 29 -25.52 4.46 -2.19
CA THR A 29 -24.75 3.40 -1.52
C THR A 29 -25.61 2.66 -0.51
N ARG A 30 -26.46 3.34 0.28
CA ARG A 30 -27.41 2.67 1.20
C ARG A 30 -28.33 1.73 0.45
N GLU A 31 -28.91 2.15 -0.68
CA GLU A 31 -29.78 1.31 -1.51
C GLU A 31 -29.05 0.08 -2.05
N LEU A 32 -27.81 0.27 -2.56
CA LEU A 32 -26.99 -0.80 -3.09
C LEU A 32 -26.58 -1.82 -2.00
N VAL A 33 -26.22 -1.35 -0.79
CA VAL A 33 -25.90 -2.21 0.34
C VAL A 33 -27.11 -3.00 0.83
N HIS A 34 -28.31 -2.40 0.85
CA HIS A 34 -29.56 -3.13 1.10
C HIS A 34 -29.80 -4.22 0.05
N SER A 35 -29.38 -4.00 -1.19
CA SER A 35 -29.41 -4.98 -2.28
C SER A 35 -28.18 -5.93 -2.28
N LYS A 36 -27.46 -6.02 -1.15
CA LYS A 36 -26.30 -6.90 -0.90
C LYS A 36 -25.02 -6.56 -1.70
N ALA A 37 -24.85 -5.33 -2.16
CA ALA A 37 -23.56 -4.87 -2.66
C ALA A 37 -22.60 -4.61 -1.50
N ASP A 38 -21.31 -4.90 -1.70
CA ASP A 38 -20.25 -4.61 -0.74
C ASP A 38 -19.54 -3.29 -1.10
N ILE A 39 -19.26 -2.48 -0.11
CA ILE A 39 -18.71 -1.11 -0.32
C ILE A 39 -17.33 -1.15 -0.96
N ASP A 40 -16.46 -2.08 -0.58
CA ASP A 40 -15.14 -2.25 -1.19
C ASP A 40 -15.23 -2.62 -2.68
N VAL A 41 -16.22 -3.44 -3.06
CA VAL A 41 -16.52 -3.76 -4.47
C VAL A 41 -17.01 -2.52 -5.23
N LEU A 42 -17.88 -1.70 -4.62
CA LEU A 42 -18.35 -0.45 -5.23
C LEU A 42 -17.21 0.51 -5.49
N ILE A 43 -16.31 0.71 -4.51
CA ILE A 43 -15.10 1.53 -4.67
C ILE A 43 -14.23 0.99 -5.81
N GLY A 44 -13.97 -0.31 -5.83
CA GLY A 44 -13.16 -0.93 -6.87
C GLY A 44 -13.74 -0.76 -8.28
N ARG A 45 -15.06 -0.95 -8.44
CA ARG A 45 -15.74 -0.79 -9.75
C ARG A 45 -15.71 0.65 -10.26
N VAL A 46 -15.93 1.64 -9.40
CA VAL A 46 -15.77 3.05 -9.79
C VAL A 46 -14.30 3.37 -10.07
N GLY A 47 -13.38 2.74 -9.35
CA GLY A 47 -11.95 2.84 -9.57
C GLY A 47 -11.52 2.41 -10.97
N MET A 48 -12.14 1.39 -11.56
CA MET A 48 -11.86 0.99 -12.94
C MET A 48 -12.21 2.09 -13.95
N ILE A 49 -13.21 2.91 -13.66
CA ILE A 49 -13.58 4.06 -14.49
C ILE A 49 -12.60 5.21 -14.23
N ALA A 50 -12.29 5.48 -12.95
CA ALA A 50 -11.36 6.54 -12.56
C ALA A 50 -9.96 6.32 -13.16
N ALA A 51 -9.52 5.07 -13.33
CA ALA A 51 -8.22 4.71 -13.92
C ALA A 51 -8.00 5.37 -15.30
N HIS A 52 -9.05 5.53 -16.10
CA HIS A 52 -8.94 6.20 -17.40
C HIS A 52 -8.84 7.73 -17.33
N GLY A 53 -8.98 8.30 -16.15
CA GLY A 53 -8.92 9.74 -15.90
C GLY A 53 -7.90 10.16 -14.84
N ASP A 54 -7.03 9.25 -14.40
CA ASP A 54 -6.02 9.47 -13.36
C ASP A 54 -4.59 9.50 -13.95
N PRO A 55 -4.16 10.61 -14.55
CA PRO A 55 -2.84 10.70 -15.18
C PRO A 55 -1.69 10.78 -14.16
N GLU A 56 -1.96 11.07 -12.89
CA GLU A 56 -0.96 11.19 -11.83
C GLU A 56 -0.84 9.94 -10.95
N GLY A 57 -1.81 9.02 -11.01
CA GLY A 57 -1.79 7.76 -10.30
C GLY A 57 -2.30 7.77 -8.86
N HIS A 58 -2.39 8.94 -8.22
CA HIS A 58 -2.72 9.06 -6.80
C HIS A 58 -4.19 8.74 -6.46
N VAL A 59 -5.10 8.94 -7.41
CA VAL A 59 -6.52 8.60 -7.21
C VAL A 59 -6.67 7.10 -7.03
N ILE A 60 -6.02 6.28 -7.84
CA ILE A 60 -6.08 4.82 -7.71
C ILE A 60 -5.47 4.36 -6.39
N LEU A 61 -4.37 4.95 -5.92
CA LEU A 61 -3.82 4.65 -4.60
C LEU A 61 -4.82 4.94 -3.48
N THR A 62 -5.50 6.09 -3.54
CA THR A 62 -6.51 6.49 -2.55
C THR A 62 -7.72 5.55 -2.56
N LEU A 63 -8.23 5.20 -3.75
CA LEU A 63 -9.33 4.25 -3.90
C LEU A 63 -8.97 2.86 -3.40
N THR A 64 -7.72 2.42 -3.64
CA THR A 64 -7.22 1.15 -3.11
C THR A 64 -7.19 1.16 -1.59
N ALA A 65 -6.66 2.22 -0.98
CA ALA A 65 -6.63 2.34 0.48
C ALA A 65 -8.06 2.32 1.07
N ALA A 66 -8.97 3.09 0.50
CA ALA A 66 -10.38 3.10 0.94
C ALA A 66 -11.06 1.73 0.79
N SER A 67 -10.82 1.01 -0.31
CA SER A 67 -11.35 -0.33 -0.55
C SER A 67 -10.82 -1.34 0.47
N VAL A 68 -9.51 -1.36 0.72
CA VAL A 68 -8.89 -2.27 1.70
C VAL A 68 -9.38 -2.00 3.11
N LEU A 69 -9.43 -0.74 3.54
CA LEU A 69 -9.92 -0.35 4.86
C LEU A 69 -11.41 -0.66 5.02
N SER A 70 -12.22 -0.47 3.96
CA SER A 70 -13.65 -0.87 3.95
C SER A 70 -13.81 -2.37 4.19
N ARG A 71 -13.00 -3.20 3.53
CA ARG A 71 -13.01 -4.65 3.69
C ARG A 71 -12.58 -5.07 5.11
N TRP A 72 -11.66 -4.34 5.75
CA TRP A 72 -11.29 -4.64 7.14
C TRP A 72 -12.40 -4.34 8.13
N LEU A 73 -13.32 -3.42 7.83
CA LEU A 73 -14.51 -3.19 8.65
C LEU A 73 -15.48 -4.36 8.67
N HIS A 74 -15.46 -5.24 7.67
CA HIS A 74 -16.25 -6.47 7.72
C HIS A 74 -15.84 -7.38 8.90
N ALA A 75 -14.59 -7.31 9.36
CA ALA A 75 -14.17 -8.03 10.57
C ALA A 75 -14.86 -7.48 11.84
N TYR A 76 -15.48 -6.30 11.78
CA TYR A 76 -16.27 -5.75 12.88
C TYR A 76 -17.54 -6.57 13.11
N ASP A 77 -18.11 -7.22 12.09
CA ASP A 77 -19.28 -8.08 12.19
C ASP A 77 -19.07 -9.24 13.16
N HIS A 78 -17.83 -9.73 13.29
CA HIS A 78 -17.48 -10.75 14.28
C HIS A 78 -17.58 -10.25 15.74
N LEU A 79 -17.54 -8.92 15.94
CA LEU A 79 -17.62 -8.30 17.27
C LEU A 79 -19.06 -7.99 17.69
N VAL A 80 -19.92 -7.63 16.74
CA VAL A 80 -21.25 -7.10 17.01
C VAL A 80 -22.41 -7.83 16.29
N GLY A 81 -22.09 -8.78 15.41
CA GLY A 81 -23.04 -9.49 14.56
C GLY A 81 -23.33 -8.80 13.23
N GLU A 82 -23.75 -9.59 12.24
CA GLU A 82 -24.10 -9.08 10.92
C GLU A 82 -25.38 -8.25 10.98
N SER A 83 -25.31 -7.03 10.46
CA SER A 83 -26.48 -6.15 10.25
C SER A 83 -26.26 -5.24 9.05
N VAL A 84 -27.33 -4.68 8.50
CA VAL A 84 -27.22 -3.70 7.42
C VAL A 84 -26.48 -2.44 7.90
N GLU A 85 -26.67 -2.04 9.16
CA GLU A 85 -25.99 -0.89 9.76
C GLU A 85 -24.46 -1.12 9.82
N ASN A 86 -24.04 -2.32 10.20
CA ASN A 86 -22.61 -2.66 10.20
C ASN A 86 -22.02 -2.68 8.79
N ARG A 87 -22.76 -3.18 7.80
CA ARG A 87 -22.34 -3.15 6.39
C ARG A 87 -22.25 -1.73 5.82
N LEU A 88 -22.97 -0.77 6.40
CA LEU A 88 -22.91 0.66 6.05
C LEU A 88 -21.80 1.41 6.79
N ARG A 89 -21.16 0.82 7.77
CA ARG A 89 -20.05 1.46 8.53
C ARG A 89 -18.95 2.02 7.65
N PRO A 90 -18.52 1.39 6.52
CA PRO A 90 -17.56 1.96 5.60
C PRO A 90 -18.05 3.09 4.70
N LEU A 91 -19.32 3.51 4.79
CA LEU A 91 -19.91 4.55 3.94
C LEU A 91 -19.06 5.85 3.88
N PRO A 92 -18.52 6.38 5.00
CA PRO A 92 -17.68 7.57 4.95
C PRO A 92 -16.41 7.38 4.09
N LEU A 93 -15.80 6.19 4.11
CA LEU A 93 -14.65 5.86 3.26
C LEU A 93 -15.01 5.92 1.77
N LEU A 94 -16.16 5.32 1.40
CA LEU A 94 -16.63 5.37 0.01
C LEU A 94 -16.90 6.79 -0.44
N VAL A 95 -17.71 7.54 0.32
CA VAL A 95 -18.13 8.89 -0.08
C VAL A 95 -16.92 9.80 -0.23
N GLN A 96 -16.01 9.81 0.75
CA GLN A 96 -14.80 10.62 0.68
C GLN A 96 -13.91 10.23 -0.50
N ALA A 97 -13.64 8.94 -0.67
CA ALA A 97 -12.77 8.47 -1.75
C ALA A 97 -13.36 8.77 -3.14
N LEU A 98 -14.68 8.57 -3.33
CA LEU A 98 -15.32 8.87 -4.61
C LEU A 98 -15.44 10.38 -4.89
N CYS A 99 -15.67 11.21 -3.87
CA CYS A 99 -15.61 12.66 -4.02
C CYS A 99 -14.22 13.13 -4.42
N THR A 100 -13.17 12.59 -3.78
CA THR A 100 -11.78 12.86 -4.16
C THR A 100 -11.48 12.43 -5.60
N ALA A 101 -12.02 11.28 -6.02
CA ALA A 101 -11.84 10.75 -7.37
C ALA A 101 -12.70 11.45 -8.44
N SER A 102 -13.55 12.43 -8.09
CA SER A 102 -14.57 13.01 -8.99
C SER A 102 -14.03 13.50 -10.34
N ALA A 103 -12.88 14.17 -10.34
CA ALA A 103 -12.25 14.66 -11.56
C ALA A 103 -11.84 13.50 -12.48
N ALA A 104 -11.21 12.46 -11.92
CA ALA A 104 -10.79 11.27 -12.65
C ALA A 104 -12.01 10.47 -13.17
N VAL A 105 -13.05 10.30 -12.34
CA VAL A 105 -14.29 9.65 -12.76
C VAL A 105 -14.97 10.41 -13.90
N ARG A 106 -15.04 11.74 -13.81
CA ARG A 106 -15.63 12.60 -14.85
C ARG A 106 -14.91 12.46 -16.19
N VAL A 107 -13.58 12.39 -16.16
CA VAL A 107 -12.76 12.18 -17.37
C VAL A 107 -12.89 10.75 -17.88
N GLY A 108 -12.91 9.77 -16.98
CA GLY A 108 -12.89 8.34 -17.33
C GLY A 108 -14.22 7.79 -17.83
N ARG A 109 -15.36 8.29 -17.30
CA ARG A 109 -16.71 7.71 -17.57
C ARG A 109 -17.15 7.67 -19.03
N GLY A 110 -16.62 8.55 -19.88
CA GLY A 110 -16.94 8.59 -21.29
C GLY A 110 -15.87 7.98 -22.19
N LYS A 111 -14.78 7.47 -21.62
CA LYS A 111 -13.67 6.93 -22.40
C LYS A 111 -13.86 5.44 -22.66
N GLN A 112 -13.71 5.06 -23.92
CA GLN A 112 -13.47 3.68 -24.30
C GLN A 112 -11.98 3.59 -24.67
N PRO A 113 -11.14 2.97 -23.81
CA PRO A 113 -9.71 2.88 -24.09
C PRO A 113 -9.49 1.99 -25.31
N THR A 114 -8.59 2.43 -26.18
CA THR A 114 -8.09 1.60 -27.27
C THR A 114 -6.81 0.93 -26.78
N TYR A 115 -6.89 -0.35 -26.53
CA TYR A 115 -5.73 -1.13 -26.09
C TYR A 115 -4.78 -1.41 -27.24
N PRO A 116 -3.46 -1.38 -27.02
CA PRO A 116 -2.49 -1.67 -28.06
C PRO A 116 -2.51 -3.17 -28.42
N ARG A 117 -1.98 -3.49 -29.61
CA ARG A 117 -1.79 -4.90 -30.00
C ARG A 117 -0.89 -5.60 -28.96
N PRO A 118 -1.33 -6.73 -28.37
CA PRO A 118 -0.50 -7.52 -27.48
C PRO A 118 0.84 -7.92 -28.11
N TYR A 119 1.90 -7.96 -27.29
CA TYR A 119 3.17 -8.54 -27.67
C TYR A 119 3.31 -9.90 -26.98
N TYR A 120 3.05 -10.95 -27.73
CA TYR A 120 2.96 -12.29 -27.18
C TYR A 120 4.33 -12.85 -26.76
N PRO A 121 4.40 -13.69 -25.70
CA PRO A 121 5.65 -14.34 -25.29
C PRO A 121 6.32 -15.14 -26.40
N GLY A 122 5.56 -15.70 -27.33
CA GLY A 122 6.10 -16.41 -28.51
C GLY A 122 6.72 -15.51 -29.60
N GLU A 123 6.53 -14.19 -29.53
CA GLU A 123 7.10 -13.21 -30.47
C GLU A 123 8.42 -12.61 -29.94
N LEU A 124 8.87 -13.02 -28.72
CA LEU A 124 10.08 -12.47 -28.09
C LEU A 124 11.33 -12.82 -28.89
N PRO A 125 12.34 -11.92 -28.92
CA PRO A 125 13.65 -12.24 -29.48
C PRO A 125 14.28 -13.44 -28.77
N GLU A 126 15.03 -14.24 -29.51
CA GLU A 126 15.71 -15.42 -28.99
C GLU A 126 16.57 -15.05 -27.75
N GLY A 127 16.42 -15.81 -26.68
CA GLY A 127 17.16 -15.62 -25.43
C GLY A 127 16.64 -14.49 -24.50
N LYS A 128 15.58 -13.75 -24.90
CA LYS A 128 14.98 -12.72 -24.05
C LYS A 128 13.73 -13.24 -23.32
N SER A 129 13.61 -12.90 -22.03
CA SER A 129 12.38 -13.10 -21.25
C SER A 129 11.48 -11.87 -21.29
N VAL A 130 10.20 -12.05 -20.95
CA VAL A 130 9.25 -10.91 -20.79
C VAL A 130 9.79 -9.92 -19.74
N GLY A 131 10.31 -10.40 -18.61
CA GLY A 131 10.86 -9.51 -17.57
C GLY A 131 12.08 -8.73 -18.03
N ALA A 132 12.97 -9.34 -18.83
CA ALA A 132 14.11 -8.64 -19.40
C ALA A 132 13.69 -7.52 -20.35
N LEU A 133 12.71 -7.79 -21.24
CA LEU A 133 12.16 -6.77 -22.13
C LEU A 133 11.36 -5.70 -21.36
N MET A 134 10.67 -6.08 -20.30
CA MET A 134 9.97 -5.12 -19.44
C MET A 134 10.96 -4.14 -18.80
N ARG A 135 12.08 -4.62 -18.25
CA ARG A 135 13.17 -3.75 -17.73
C ARG A 135 13.70 -2.81 -18.80
N GLU A 136 13.95 -3.33 -19.98
CA GLU A 136 14.43 -2.53 -21.12
C GLU A 136 13.42 -1.44 -21.49
N ALA A 137 12.15 -1.79 -21.60
CA ALA A 137 11.07 -0.85 -21.92
C ALA A 137 10.94 0.26 -20.86
N ILE A 138 10.99 -0.10 -19.58
CA ILE A 138 10.93 0.86 -18.47
C ILE A 138 12.13 1.82 -18.52
N TYR A 139 13.33 1.29 -18.74
CA TYR A 139 14.56 2.05 -18.76
C TYR A 139 14.65 3.01 -19.96
N GLN A 140 14.17 2.55 -21.12
CA GLN A 140 14.18 3.32 -22.36
C GLN A 140 12.96 4.24 -22.55
N ASN A 141 12.14 4.41 -21.49
CA ASN A 141 10.92 5.23 -21.54
C ASN A 141 9.91 4.79 -22.62
N GLN A 142 9.77 3.47 -22.80
CA GLN A 142 8.88 2.86 -23.81
C GLN A 142 7.60 2.34 -23.16
N ALA A 143 6.71 3.24 -22.72
CA ALA A 143 5.45 2.88 -22.05
C ALA A 143 4.57 1.94 -22.90
N GLU A 144 4.47 2.20 -24.21
CA GLU A 144 3.68 1.37 -25.12
C GLU A 144 4.22 -0.07 -25.21
N LEU A 145 5.55 -0.25 -25.21
CA LEU A 145 6.14 -1.59 -25.20
C LEU A 145 5.83 -2.32 -23.89
N ALA A 146 5.95 -1.63 -22.74
CA ALA A 146 5.60 -2.20 -21.46
C ALA A 146 4.12 -2.62 -21.41
N GLU A 147 3.22 -1.79 -21.91
CA GLU A 147 1.79 -2.07 -22.03
C GLU A 147 1.52 -3.30 -22.90
N ARG A 148 2.12 -3.36 -24.09
CA ARG A 148 1.96 -4.47 -25.04
C ARG A 148 2.47 -5.80 -24.46
N LEU A 149 3.54 -5.79 -23.67
CA LEU A 149 4.05 -6.98 -22.99
C LEU A 149 3.08 -7.48 -21.93
N LEU A 150 2.50 -6.59 -21.10
CA LEU A 150 1.49 -6.94 -20.11
C LEU A 150 0.21 -7.46 -20.77
N PHE A 151 -0.25 -6.84 -21.85
CA PHE A 151 -1.39 -7.34 -22.62
C PHE A 151 -1.09 -8.69 -23.29
N GLY A 152 0.15 -8.95 -23.70
CA GLY A 152 0.58 -10.24 -24.23
C GLY A 152 0.45 -11.37 -23.20
N LEU A 153 0.88 -11.12 -21.97
CA LEU A 153 0.68 -12.04 -20.85
C LEU A 153 -0.81 -12.25 -20.54
N TYR A 154 -1.56 -11.16 -20.41
CA TYR A 154 -3.01 -11.23 -20.16
C TYR A 154 -3.75 -12.03 -21.23
N ALA A 155 -3.50 -11.75 -22.51
CA ALA A 155 -4.16 -12.41 -23.64
C ALA A 155 -3.80 -13.89 -23.79
N THR A 156 -2.65 -14.35 -23.29
CA THR A 156 -2.29 -15.76 -23.22
C THR A 156 -2.89 -16.50 -22.02
N GLY A 157 -3.68 -15.82 -21.19
CA GLY A 157 -4.31 -16.41 -20.01
C GLY A 157 -3.32 -16.59 -18.84
N ALA A 158 -2.23 -15.83 -18.81
CA ALA A 158 -1.33 -15.81 -17.65
C ALA A 158 -2.11 -15.45 -16.39
N ASP A 159 -1.79 -16.13 -15.30
CA ASP A 159 -2.40 -15.81 -14.03
C ASP A 159 -1.97 -14.41 -13.53
N TYR A 160 -2.71 -13.87 -12.56
CA TYR A 160 -2.43 -12.54 -12.03
C TYR A 160 -1.04 -12.45 -11.36
N ARG A 161 -0.52 -13.55 -10.79
CA ARG A 161 0.82 -13.58 -10.18
C ARG A 161 1.92 -13.41 -11.20
N THR A 162 1.74 -13.99 -12.40
CA THR A 162 2.67 -13.80 -13.51
C THR A 162 2.68 -12.35 -13.98
N LEU A 163 1.51 -11.69 -14.10
CA LEU A 163 1.43 -10.27 -14.43
C LEU A 163 2.15 -9.41 -13.38
N GLN A 164 1.87 -9.66 -12.09
CA GLN A 164 2.52 -8.99 -10.98
C GLN A 164 4.04 -9.19 -11.00
N SER A 165 4.50 -10.45 -11.08
CA SER A 165 5.91 -10.79 -11.07
C SER A 165 6.68 -10.09 -12.18
N ARG A 166 6.20 -10.11 -13.42
CA ARG A 166 6.90 -9.48 -14.57
C ARG A 166 6.90 -7.95 -14.48
N THR A 167 5.87 -7.35 -13.90
CA THR A 167 5.85 -5.91 -13.62
C THR A 167 6.89 -5.55 -12.55
N TYR A 168 6.91 -6.30 -11.44
CA TYR A 168 7.84 -6.04 -10.33
C TYR A 168 9.30 -6.30 -10.72
N GLU A 169 9.56 -7.34 -11.51
CA GLU A 169 10.87 -7.61 -12.11
C GLU A 169 11.35 -6.44 -12.97
N GLY A 170 10.46 -5.86 -13.78
CA GLY A 170 10.78 -4.69 -14.59
C GLY A 170 11.20 -3.47 -13.77
N LEU A 171 10.62 -3.30 -12.58
CA LEU A 171 10.88 -2.17 -11.69
C LEU A 171 12.03 -2.41 -10.70
N ALA A 172 12.51 -3.66 -10.56
CA ALA A 172 13.40 -4.06 -9.48
C ALA A 172 14.73 -3.31 -9.42
N MET A 173 15.19 -2.76 -10.54
CA MET A 173 16.49 -2.07 -10.68
C MET A 173 16.33 -0.58 -10.98
N THR A 174 15.12 -0.01 -10.82
CA THR A 174 14.83 1.41 -11.06
C THR A 174 14.32 2.08 -9.81
N PHE A 175 14.62 3.36 -9.64
CA PHE A 175 14.06 4.17 -8.57
C PHE A 175 13.93 5.62 -9.02
N HIS A 176 12.71 6.10 -9.14
CA HIS A 176 12.40 7.50 -9.45
C HIS A 176 11.08 7.91 -8.81
N GLN A 177 10.80 9.21 -8.74
CA GLN A 177 9.57 9.74 -8.15
C GLN A 177 9.25 9.14 -6.77
N ALA A 178 10.24 9.09 -5.88
CA ALA A 178 10.10 8.52 -4.53
C ALA A 178 9.54 7.08 -4.49
N GLY A 179 9.74 6.29 -5.57
CA GLY A 179 9.28 4.90 -5.66
C GLY A 179 7.83 4.72 -6.11
N HIS A 180 7.15 5.77 -6.55
CA HIS A 180 5.74 5.71 -7.00
C HIS A 180 5.46 4.61 -8.03
N PRO A 181 6.29 4.34 -9.06
CA PRO A 181 5.98 3.29 -10.04
C PRO A 181 5.71 1.92 -9.42
N LEU A 182 6.49 1.52 -8.40
CA LEU A 182 6.22 0.28 -7.68
C LEU A 182 4.95 0.37 -6.83
N MET A 183 4.73 1.49 -6.14
CA MET A 183 3.50 1.70 -5.37
C MET A 183 2.26 1.65 -6.26
N PHE A 184 2.30 2.28 -7.45
CA PHE A 184 1.24 2.19 -8.45
C PHE A 184 1.00 0.76 -8.89
N ALA A 185 2.05 0.00 -9.21
CA ALA A 185 1.91 -1.39 -9.62
C ALA A 185 1.27 -2.25 -8.53
N VAL A 186 1.79 -2.18 -7.31
CA VAL A 186 1.30 -2.98 -6.18
C VAL A 186 -0.15 -2.62 -5.83
N ARG A 187 -0.46 -1.33 -5.73
CA ARG A 187 -1.79 -0.85 -5.32
C ARG A 187 -2.81 -0.95 -6.45
N GLY A 188 -2.42 -0.70 -7.70
CA GLY A 188 -3.29 -0.90 -8.86
C GLY A 188 -3.75 -2.35 -8.97
N TYR A 189 -2.84 -3.30 -8.81
CA TYR A 189 -3.22 -4.71 -8.78
C TYR A 189 -4.07 -5.06 -7.55
N GLN A 190 -3.80 -4.50 -6.38
CA GLN A 190 -4.60 -4.73 -5.18
C GLN A 190 -6.04 -4.21 -5.31
N LEU A 191 -6.29 -3.17 -6.12
CA LEU A 191 -7.64 -2.66 -6.39
C LEU A 191 -8.49 -3.67 -7.19
N LEU A 192 -7.86 -4.61 -7.88
CA LEU A 192 -8.55 -5.69 -8.61
C LEU A 192 -9.10 -6.79 -7.69
N ASP A 193 -8.56 -6.95 -6.47
CA ASP A 193 -8.94 -8.04 -5.56
C ASP A 193 -10.46 -8.11 -5.26
N PRO A 194 -11.18 -7.00 -4.97
CA PRO A 194 -12.61 -7.05 -4.71
C PRO A 194 -13.47 -7.17 -5.96
N VAL A 195 -12.95 -6.83 -7.16
CA VAL A 195 -13.76 -6.72 -8.40
C VAL A 195 -13.53 -7.85 -9.40
N GLU A 196 -12.74 -8.84 -9.00
CA GLU A 196 -12.30 -9.94 -9.86
C GLU A 196 -11.37 -9.50 -11.01
N TRP A 197 -10.24 -10.16 -11.13
CA TRP A 197 -9.19 -9.80 -12.08
C TRP A 197 -9.61 -9.89 -13.55
N GLY A 198 -10.39 -10.91 -13.92
CA GLY A 198 -10.79 -11.24 -15.28
C GLY A 198 -10.89 -10.04 -16.23
N ASP A 199 -12.09 -9.60 -16.52
CA ASP A 199 -12.35 -8.50 -17.46
C ASP A 199 -11.89 -7.11 -16.97
N ARG A 200 -11.38 -6.99 -15.73
CA ARG A 200 -10.99 -5.71 -15.12
C ARG A 200 -9.50 -5.40 -15.23
N ALA A 201 -8.66 -6.43 -15.32
CA ALA A 201 -7.20 -6.26 -15.43
C ALA A 201 -6.78 -5.32 -16.58
N PRO A 202 -7.40 -5.32 -17.77
CA PRO A 202 -7.08 -4.39 -18.84
C PRO A 202 -7.12 -2.92 -18.45
N ASN A 203 -8.07 -2.52 -17.58
CA ASN A 203 -8.17 -1.13 -17.14
C ASN A 203 -6.94 -0.70 -16.32
N ILE A 204 -6.49 -1.59 -15.43
CA ILE A 204 -5.32 -1.35 -14.59
C ILE A 204 -4.02 -1.45 -15.39
N ILE A 205 -3.90 -2.40 -16.30
CA ILE A 205 -2.73 -2.51 -17.19
C ILE A 205 -2.56 -1.22 -18.00
N HIS A 206 -3.64 -0.74 -18.62
CA HIS A 206 -3.63 0.48 -19.41
C HIS A 206 -3.29 1.73 -18.59
N TRP A 207 -3.86 1.85 -17.40
CA TRP A 207 -3.56 2.94 -16.47
C TRP A 207 -2.11 2.88 -15.97
N LEU A 208 -1.60 1.67 -15.65
CA LEU A 208 -0.28 1.49 -15.05
C LEU A 208 0.86 1.75 -16.03
N ALA A 209 0.72 1.31 -17.28
CA ALA A 209 1.80 1.32 -18.26
C ALA A 209 2.49 2.69 -18.43
N PRO A 210 1.78 3.83 -18.50
CA PRO A 210 2.42 5.13 -18.59
C PRO A 210 3.17 5.56 -17.31
N HIS A 211 2.93 4.92 -16.18
CA HIS A 211 3.60 5.23 -14.91
C HIS A 211 4.89 4.42 -14.67
N LEU A 212 5.11 3.34 -15.43
CA LEU A 212 6.27 2.46 -15.23
C LEU A 212 7.61 3.08 -15.68
N PRO A 213 7.70 3.79 -16.83
CA PRO A 213 8.98 4.24 -17.37
C PRO A 213 9.70 5.28 -16.51
N VAL A 214 11.04 5.23 -16.55
CA VAL A 214 11.90 6.22 -15.90
C VAL A 214 11.78 7.56 -16.64
N ARG A 215 11.07 8.52 -16.03
CA ARG A 215 10.80 9.85 -16.63
C ARG A 215 11.55 10.99 -15.96
N SER A 216 12.18 10.74 -14.83
CA SER A 216 12.96 11.71 -14.07
C SER A 216 14.35 11.17 -13.79
N GLU A 217 15.26 12.07 -13.42
CA GLU A 217 16.59 11.67 -12.98
C GLU A 217 16.50 10.77 -11.75
N GLU A 218 17.22 9.67 -11.80
CA GLU A 218 17.34 8.77 -10.67
C GLU A 218 18.37 9.30 -9.66
N PRO A 219 18.17 9.07 -8.35
CA PRO A 219 19.11 9.52 -7.33
C PRO A 219 20.46 8.80 -7.48
N ALA A 220 21.54 9.52 -7.19
CA ALA A 220 22.92 9.01 -7.39
C ALA A 220 23.22 7.68 -6.67
N TRP A 221 22.56 7.45 -5.52
CA TRP A 221 22.77 6.22 -4.74
C TRP A 221 22.27 4.95 -5.44
N ILE A 222 21.37 5.05 -6.43
CA ILE A 222 20.88 3.85 -7.15
C ILE A 222 21.99 3.16 -7.93
N GLY A 223 22.99 3.92 -8.39
CA GLY A 223 24.18 3.36 -9.03
C GLY A 223 24.91 2.38 -8.11
N ALA A 224 25.13 2.78 -6.85
CA ALA A 224 25.79 1.91 -5.87
C ALA A 224 24.99 0.61 -5.59
N VAL A 225 23.64 0.70 -5.58
CA VAL A 225 22.78 -0.50 -5.46
C VAL A 225 22.97 -1.42 -6.66
N ARG A 226 22.94 -0.88 -7.88
CA ARG A 226 23.11 -1.66 -9.12
C ARG A 226 24.47 -2.36 -9.18
N ASP A 227 25.53 -1.64 -8.85
CA ASP A 227 26.89 -2.18 -8.84
C ASP A 227 27.01 -3.33 -7.83
N PHE A 228 26.42 -3.17 -6.64
CA PHE A 228 26.37 -4.22 -5.62
C PHE A 228 25.62 -5.45 -6.12
N ILE A 229 24.42 -5.27 -6.67
CA ILE A 229 23.60 -6.35 -7.20
C ILE A 229 24.30 -7.08 -8.35
N ALA A 230 24.94 -6.34 -9.26
CA ALA A 230 25.69 -6.95 -10.37
C ALA A 230 26.83 -7.87 -9.88
N GLN A 231 27.50 -7.50 -8.78
CA GLN A 231 28.59 -8.28 -8.18
C GLN A 231 28.11 -9.52 -7.43
N HIS A 232 26.88 -9.51 -6.88
CA HIS A 232 26.35 -10.53 -5.96
C HIS A 232 25.12 -11.28 -6.48
N SER A 233 24.71 -11.06 -7.74
CA SER A 233 23.48 -11.64 -8.29
C SER A 233 23.43 -13.17 -8.25
N GLY A 234 24.57 -13.84 -8.36
CA GLY A 234 24.66 -15.29 -8.27
C GLY A 234 24.33 -15.85 -6.88
N ASP A 235 24.50 -15.04 -5.83
CA ASP A 235 24.26 -15.47 -4.45
C ASP A 235 22.78 -15.66 -4.14
N PHE A 236 21.89 -14.95 -4.85
CA PHE A 236 20.45 -14.97 -4.60
C PHE A 236 19.78 -16.33 -4.90
N GLU A 237 20.40 -17.16 -5.73
CA GLU A 237 19.94 -18.53 -5.96
C GLU A 237 19.86 -19.36 -4.67
N VAL A 238 20.66 -19.03 -3.66
CA VAL A 238 20.61 -19.67 -2.34
C VAL A 238 19.24 -19.45 -1.67
N ILE A 239 18.62 -18.29 -1.87
CA ILE A 239 17.29 -17.98 -1.29
C ILE A 239 16.25 -18.94 -1.85
N ARG A 240 16.24 -19.16 -3.18
CA ARG A 240 15.29 -20.06 -3.85
C ARG A 240 15.48 -21.52 -3.45
N ARG A 241 16.74 -21.93 -3.23
CA ARG A 241 17.09 -23.33 -2.92
C ARG A 241 17.02 -23.67 -1.44
N ARG A 242 16.72 -22.67 -0.58
CA ARG A 242 16.67 -22.90 0.87
C ARG A 242 15.51 -23.82 1.25
N ILE A 243 15.82 -24.89 1.96
CA ILE A 243 14.87 -25.88 2.48
C ILE A 243 14.64 -25.66 3.98
N SER A 244 15.66 -25.16 4.72
CA SER A 244 15.57 -24.87 6.15
C SER A 244 14.61 -23.70 6.42
N PRO A 245 13.92 -23.70 7.57
CA PRO A 245 13.15 -22.55 8.01
C PRO A 245 14.00 -21.29 8.09
N PRO A 246 13.50 -20.11 7.72
CA PRO A 246 14.25 -18.87 7.79
C PRO A 246 14.55 -18.46 9.24
N LYS A 247 15.68 -17.79 9.45
CA LYS A 247 16.11 -17.22 10.74
C LYS A 247 15.81 -15.71 10.73
N ASN A 248 14.54 -15.36 10.86
CA ASN A 248 14.06 -14.00 10.62
C ASN A 248 14.61 -12.96 11.61
N GLU A 249 14.99 -13.37 12.82
CA GLU A 249 15.66 -12.52 13.82
C GLU A 249 16.98 -11.91 13.32
N ARG A 250 17.60 -12.52 12.31
CA ARG A 250 18.84 -12.01 11.69
C ARG A 250 18.61 -10.74 10.84
N ALA A 251 17.38 -10.41 10.54
CA ALA A 251 17.02 -9.14 9.90
C ALA A 251 16.94 -7.95 10.88
N LEU A 252 16.68 -8.18 12.17
CA LEU A 252 16.44 -7.11 13.16
C LEU A 252 17.57 -6.07 13.26
N PRO A 253 18.87 -6.41 13.19
CA PRO A 253 19.94 -5.42 13.23
C PRO A 253 19.88 -4.37 12.12
N LEU A 254 19.23 -4.68 10.98
CA LEU A 254 19.04 -3.72 9.90
C LEU A 254 18.30 -2.45 10.37
N ARG A 255 17.32 -2.55 11.28
CA ARG A 255 16.58 -1.40 11.77
C ARG A 255 17.51 -0.30 12.30
N THR A 256 18.45 -0.64 13.16
CA THR A 256 19.40 0.32 13.72
C THR A 256 20.35 0.86 12.65
N LEU A 257 20.81 0.01 11.74
CA LEU A 257 21.69 0.43 10.66
C LEU A 257 21.01 1.41 9.70
N LEU A 258 19.75 1.16 9.35
CA LEU A 258 18.97 2.04 8.47
C LEU A 258 18.72 3.43 9.09
N LEU A 259 18.71 3.51 10.41
CA LEU A 259 18.58 4.78 11.14
C LEU A 259 19.93 5.43 11.48
N SER A 260 21.06 4.89 10.97
CA SER A 260 22.40 5.43 11.17
C SER A 260 22.89 6.26 9.97
N ASP A 261 24.12 6.75 10.06
CA ASP A 261 24.80 7.47 8.97
C ASP A 261 25.54 6.55 7.99
N ALA A 262 25.16 5.25 7.96
CA ALA A 262 25.72 4.27 7.03
C ALA A 262 25.56 4.70 5.57
N GLY A 263 26.57 4.38 4.74
CA GLY A 263 26.49 4.63 3.30
C GLY A 263 25.75 3.53 2.53
N PRO A 264 25.34 3.79 1.26
CA PRO A 264 24.62 2.82 0.43
C PRO A 264 25.29 1.44 0.34
N ALA A 265 26.62 1.39 0.14
CA ALA A 265 27.35 0.13 0.05
C ALA A 265 27.30 -0.69 1.35
N GLN A 266 27.40 -0.03 2.51
CA GLN A 266 27.32 -0.69 3.81
C GLN A 266 25.91 -1.24 4.07
N ILE A 267 24.88 -0.51 3.65
CA ILE A 267 23.48 -0.96 3.76
C ILE A 267 23.24 -2.17 2.85
N CYS A 268 23.70 -2.12 1.61
CA CYS A 268 23.60 -3.24 0.68
C CYS A 268 24.29 -4.49 1.26
N GLN A 269 25.50 -4.33 1.80
CA GLN A 269 26.22 -5.42 2.44
C GLN A 269 25.42 -6.04 3.60
N ALA A 270 24.83 -5.23 4.46
CA ALA A 270 24.05 -5.72 5.59
C ALA A 270 22.74 -6.43 5.15
N VAL A 271 22.05 -5.93 4.12
CA VAL A 271 20.90 -6.62 3.53
C VAL A 271 21.30 -7.97 2.95
N HIS A 272 22.41 -8.03 2.23
CA HIS A 272 22.97 -9.27 1.68
C HIS A 272 23.32 -10.26 2.80
N GLU A 273 24.03 -9.81 3.83
CA GLU A 273 24.37 -10.64 4.99
C GLU A 273 23.13 -11.21 5.69
N ALA A 274 22.10 -10.40 5.90
CA ALA A 274 20.84 -10.86 6.49
C ALA A 274 20.17 -11.94 5.65
N LEU A 275 20.13 -11.76 4.33
CA LEU A 275 19.49 -12.69 3.40
C LEU A 275 20.27 -13.98 3.19
N ILE A 276 21.58 -13.89 2.97
CA ILE A 276 22.42 -15.01 2.53
C ILE A 276 23.04 -15.73 3.71
N GLN A 277 23.83 -15.03 4.54
CA GLN A 277 24.52 -15.62 5.70
C GLN A 277 23.57 -15.78 6.90
N GLY A 278 22.71 -14.80 7.14
CA GLY A 278 21.74 -14.80 8.22
C GLY A 278 20.52 -15.68 7.94
N GLU A 279 20.32 -16.11 6.71
CA GLU A 279 19.18 -16.96 6.30
C GLU A 279 17.79 -16.34 6.61
N ALA A 280 17.69 -15.01 6.76
CA ALA A 280 16.41 -14.34 6.91
C ALA A 280 15.57 -14.44 5.61
N SER A 281 14.26 -14.45 5.74
CA SER A 281 13.39 -14.42 4.57
C SER A 281 13.34 -13.01 3.96
N PRO A 282 13.19 -12.89 2.63
CA PRO A 282 12.98 -11.60 1.97
C PRO A 282 11.82 -10.80 2.59
N ARG A 283 10.74 -11.48 2.99
CA ARG A 283 9.59 -10.86 3.64
C ARG A 283 9.95 -10.25 5.00
N ALA A 284 10.74 -10.94 5.82
CA ALA A 284 11.16 -10.43 7.12
C ALA A 284 12.10 -9.23 6.97
N VAL A 285 13.03 -9.27 6.01
CA VAL A 285 13.89 -8.13 5.68
C VAL A 285 13.03 -6.93 5.25
N GLY A 286 12.05 -7.13 4.37
CA GLY A 286 11.10 -6.08 3.97
C GLY A 286 10.33 -5.49 5.14
N SER A 287 9.82 -6.34 6.07
CA SER A 287 9.11 -5.88 7.27
C SER A 287 10.00 -5.03 8.19
N VAL A 288 11.27 -5.41 8.37
CA VAL A 288 12.22 -4.62 9.19
C VAL A 288 12.56 -3.28 8.53
N ILE A 289 12.67 -3.24 7.20
CA ILE A 289 12.83 -1.98 6.46
C ILE A 289 11.60 -1.07 6.66
N ALA A 290 10.40 -1.61 6.56
CA ALA A 290 9.16 -0.86 6.81
C ALA A 290 9.07 -0.35 8.26
N LEU A 291 9.54 -1.13 9.23
CA LEU A 291 9.61 -0.70 10.62
C LEU A 291 10.54 0.51 10.81
N ALA A 292 11.73 0.48 10.19
CA ALA A 292 12.64 1.61 10.21
C ALA A 292 12.05 2.86 9.53
N ALA A 293 11.31 2.67 8.44
CA ALA A 293 10.61 3.77 7.76
C ALA A 293 9.51 4.38 8.64
N ALA A 294 8.79 3.56 9.41
CA ALA A 294 7.80 4.05 10.36
C ALA A 294 8.46 4.78 11.56
N ASP A 295 9.66 4.38 11.99
CA ASP A 295 10.45 5.15 12.97
C ASP A 295 10.76 6.55 12.45
N ILE A 296 11.19 6.67 11.18
CA ILE A 296 11.47 7.96 10.54
C ILE A 296 10.20 8.82 10.53
N LEU A 297 9.08 8.28 10.10
CA LEU A 297 7.80 9.00 10.06
C LEU A 297 7.39 9.51 11.45
N ASN A 298 7.62 8.73 12.50
CA ASN A 298 7.30 9.10 13.87
C ASN A 298 8.24 10.14 14.49
N GLN A 299 9.41 10.40 13.89
CA GLN A 299 10.34 11.43 14.35
C GLN A 299 10.00 12.83 13.77
N ILE A 300 9.18 12.93 12.76
CA ILE A 300 8.79 14.21 12.18
C ILE A 300 7.92 14.98 13.19
N GLY A 301 8.16 16.27 13.34
CA GLY A 301 7.34 17.15 14.20
C GLY A 301 5.90 17.25 13.68
N ASP A 302 4.95 17.40 14.61
CA ASP A 302 3.51 17.42 14.27
C ASP A 302 3.13 18.62 13.39
N GLU A 303 3.90 19.72 13.46
CA GLU A 303 3.68 20.94 12.68
C GLU A 303 4.28 20.87 11.28
N ASP A 304 5.21 19.94 11.00
CA ASP A 304 5.89 19.83 9.71
C ASP A 304 5.19 18.85 8.77
N ARG A 305 4.05 19.30 8.24
CA ARG A 305 3.25 18.48 7.32
C ARG A 305 4.01 18.09 6.06
N ALA A 306 4.85 18.97 5.52
CA ALA A 306 5.61 18.68 4.30
C ALA A 306 6.62 17.56 4.53
N ALA A 307 7.41 17.64 5.60
CA ALA A 307 8.33 16.58 5.98
C ALA A 307 7.59 15.28 6.34
N PHE A 308 6.39 15.36 6.95
CA PHE A 308 5.57 14.19 7.25
C PHE A 308 5.13 13.45 5.98
N VAL A 309 4.65 14.17 4.97
CA VAL A 309 4.28 13.59 3.66
C VAL A 309 5.51 13.04 2.94
N GLU A 310 6.64 13.73 3.00
CA GLU A 310 7.89 13.23 2.43
C GLU A 310 8.37 11.95 3.12
N ALA A 311 8.35 11.89 4.46
CA ALA A 311 8.68 10.70 5.24
C ALA A 311 7.73 9.52 4.98
N ALA A 312 6.47 9.80 4.69
CA ALA A 312 5.48 8.79 4.37
C ALA A 312 5.89 7.92 3.16
N HIS A 313 6.55 8.49 2.16
CA HIS A 313 7.02 7.73 1.00
C HIS A 313 7.97 6.58 1.39
N GLY A 314 8.76 6.76 2.46
CA GLY A 314 9.61 5.68 3.01
C GLY A 314 8.78 4.48 3.46
N LEU A 315 7.73 4.72 4.24
CA LEU A 315 6.83 3.67 4.73
C LEU A 315 6.01 3.05 3.58
N LEU A 316 5.44 3.89 2.72
CA LEU A 316 4.59 3.43 1.61
C LEU A 316 5.36 2.57 0.61
N TYR A 317 6.59 2.97 0.27
CA TYR A 317 7.45 2.20 -0.62
C TYR A 317 7.93 0.90 0.04
N ALA A 318 8.40 0.94 1.29
CA ALA A 318 8.82 -0.25 2.02
C ALA A 318 7.68 -1.27 2.19
N ALA A 319 6.46 -0.79 2.50
CA ALA A 319 5.27 -1.63 2.57
C ALA A 319 4.92 -2.26 1.21
N ALA A 320 5.04 -1.49 0.11
CA ALA A 320 4.85 -2.03 -1.24
C ALA A 320 5.89 -3.12 -1.54
N VAL A 321 7.17 -2.91 -1.23
CA VAL A 321 8.23 -3.92 -1.38
C VAL A 321 7.93 -5.18 -0.57
N ARG A 322 7.54 -5.05 0.70
CA ARG A 322 7.19 -6.21 1.52
C ARG A 322 5.99 -6.98 0.94
N LEU A 323 4.99 -6.28 0.39
CA LEU A 323 3.84 -6.91 -0.28
C LEU A 323 4.26 -7.68 -1.53
N VAL A 324 5.23 -7.19 -2.31
CA VAL A 324 5.80 -7.97 -3.42
C VAL A 324 6.23 -9.35 -2.94
N PHE A 325 6.98 -9.44 -1.83
CA PHE A 325 7.43 -10.72 -1.27
C PHE A 325 6.34 -11.54 -0.56
N ALA A 326 5.16 -10.98 -0.37
CA ALA A 326 3.98 -11.74 0.05
C ALA A 326 3.22 -12.36 -1.14
N GLN A 327 3.38 -11.79 -2.34
CA GLN A 327 2.65 -12.17 -3.56
C GLN A 327 3.50 -13.06 -4.47
N VAL A 328 4.79 -12.76 -4.63
CA VAL A 328 5.71 -13.46 -5.54
C VAL A 328 6.97 -13.95 -4.81
N GLN A 329 7.55 -15.04 -5.31
CA GLN A 329 8.75 -15.67 -4.73
C GLN A 329 9.93 -15.65 -5.72
N ASP A 330 9.86 -14.81 -6.75
CA ASP A 330 10.89 -14.73 -7.78
C ASP A 330 12.14 -14.01 -7.24
N ILE A 331 13.32 -14.55 -7.54
CA ILE A 331 14.59 -13.95 -7.11
C ILE A 331 14.91 -12.66 -7.85
N GLU A 332 14.32 -12.48 -9.01
CA GLU A 332 14.46 -11.29 -9.86
C GLU A 332 13.93 -10.01 -9.20
N VAL A 333 13.05 -10.15 -8.19
CA VAL A 333 12.53 -9.01 -7.41
C VAL A 333 13.34 -8.70 -6.14
N VAL A 334 14.32 -9.55 -5.78
CA VAL A 334 15.17 -9.35 -4.59
C VAL A 334 15.88 -7.99 -4.56
N PRO A 335 16.33 -7.42 -5.69
CA PRO A 335 16.90 -6.07 -5.72
C PRO A 335 16.04 -4.98 -5.09
N LEU A 336 14.70 -5.13 -5.05
CA LEU A 336 13.80 -4.19 -4.40
C LEU A 336 14.10 -4.00 -2.91
N LEU A 337 14.58 -5.02 -2.21
CA LEU A 337 14.96 -4.90 -0.80
C LEU A 337 16.16 -3.96 -0.61
N PHE A 338 17.13 -4.05 -1.48
CA PHE A 338 18.33 -3.20 -1.45
C PHE A 338 17.95 -1.76 -1.75
N THR A 339 17.18 -1.53 -2.79
CA THR A 339 16.66 -0.21 -3.16
C THR A 339 15.84 0.40 -2.01
N SER A 340 14.95 -0.39 -1.39
CA SER A 340 14.12 0.06 -0.28
C SER A 340 14.95 0.41 0.96
N ALA A 341 15.92 -0.42 1.33
CA ALA A 341 16.77 -0.19 2.47
C ALA A 341 17.61 1.09 2.31
N VAL A 342 18.24 1.26 1.14
CA VAL A 342 19.03 2.47 0.85
C VAL A 342 18.12 3.70 0.81
N PHE A 343 16.96 3.61 0.17
CA PHE A 343 16.01 4.73 0.12
C PHE A 343 15.58 5.20 1.51
N VAL A 344 15.21 4.28 2.41
CA VAL A 344 14.80 4.61 3.78
C VAL A 344 15.92 5.32 4.54
N ASN A 345 17.16 4.86 4.42
CA ASN A 345 18.30 5.53 5.05
C ASN A 345 18.59 6.91 4.46
N GLU A 346 18.59 7.04 3.13
CA GLU A 346 18.82 8.31 2.45
C GLU A 346 17.69 9.32 2.73
N LEU A 347 16.44 8.85 2.89
CA LEU A 347 15.31 9.66 3.29
C LEU A 347 15.52 10.26 4.69
N ARG A 348 15.97 9.45 5.68
CA ARG A 348 16.32 9.93 7.02
C ARG A 348 17.35 11.06 6.97
N LYS A 349 18.43 10.85 6.19
CA LYS A 349 19.51 11.85 6.04
C LYS A 349 19.01 13.13 5.40
N ARG A 350 18.21 13.01 4.34
CA ARG A 350 17.63 14.14 3.63
C ARG A 350 16.70 14.98 4.52
N LEU A 351 15.95 14.33 5.40
CA LEU A 351 15.10 14.98 6.40
C LEU A 351 15.89 15.55 7.61
N GLY A 352 17.22 15.36 7.66
CA GLY A 352 18.06 15.87 8.73
C GLY A 352 17.79 15.25 10.11
N LEU A 353 17.21 14.05 10.15
CA LEU A 353 16.84 13.39 11.40
C LEU A 353 18.06 12.81 12.11
N ALA A 354 18.04 12.84 13.44
CA ALA A 354 19.13 12.34 14.27
C ALA A 354 19.39 10.84 14.04
N SER A 355 20.69 10.46 14.08
CA SER A 355 21.10 9.08 13.93
C SER A 355 20.72 8.23 15.14
N GLY A 356 20.26 7.00 14.90
CA GLY A 356 20.05 5.98 15.93
C GLY A 356 18.84 6.15 16.83
N GLN A 357 17.93 7.10 16.53
CA GLN A 357 16.71 7.26 17.31
C GLN A 357 15.69 6.16 16.98
N LEU A 358 15.43 5.30 17.95
CA LEU A 358 14.36 4.30 17.90
C LEU A 358 13.16 4.81 18.69
N HIS A 359 11.96 4.63 18.16
CA HIS A 359 10.77 4.84 18.96
C HIS A 359 10.69 3.77 20.06
N GLN A 360 10.68 4.21 21.32
CA GLN A 360 10.48 3.33 22.47
C GLN A 360 9.11 3.61 23.07
N SER A 361 8.28 2.58 23.18
CA SER A 361 7.02 2.68 23.93
C SER A 361 7.34 2.76 25.42
N THR A 362 6.97 3.85 26.04
CA THR A 362 7.21 4.10 27.47
C THR A 362 6.07 3.62 28.37
N HIS A 363 4.97 3.14 27.82
CA HIS A 363 3.77 2.84 28.58
C HIS A 363 3.53 1.34 28.77
N HIS A 364 3.75 0.87 30.00
CA HIS A 364 3.17 -0.41 30.47
C HIS A 364 1.73 -0.12 30.93
N LEU A 365 0.75 -0.48 30.10
CA LEU A 365 -0.64 -0.39 30.50
C LEU A 365 -1.02 -1.54 31.42
N HIS A 366 -1.41 -1.22 32.66
CA HIS A 366 -2.20 -2.15 33.45
C HIS A 366 -3.61 -2.22 32.86
N VAL A 367 -3.96 -3.35 32.26
CA VAL A 367 -5.29 -3.57 31.70
C VAL A 367 -6.26 -3.89 32.80
N GLY A 368 -6.98 -2.89 33.29
CA GLY A 368 -8.18 -3.09 34.10
C GLY A 368 -9.31 -3.61 33.20
N GLY A 369 -10.04 -4.66 33.65
CA GLY A 369 -11.08 -5.30 32.86
C GLY A 369 -12.27 -4.41 32.48
N GLY A 370 -13.09 -4.85 31.53
CA GLY A 370 -14.49 -4.50 31.44
C GLY A 370 -15.01 -3.68 30.27
N LEU A 371 -14.19 -3.16 29.35
CA LEU A 371 -14.74 -2.53 28.15
C LEU A 371 -14.81 -3.53 26.98
N LEU A 372 -15.95 -3.59 26.31
CA LEU A 372 -16.16 -4.36 25.10
C LEU A 372 -15.40 -3.72 23.92
N ALA A 373 -14.99 -4.54 22.95
CA ALA A 373 -14.28 -4.08 21.76
C ALA A 373 -14.97 -2.90 21.04
N PRO A 374 -16.29 -2.90 20.81
CA PRO A 374 -16.98 -1.77 20.19
C PRO A 374 -16.79 -0.45 20.92
N ALA A 375 -16.95 -0.45 22.25
CA ALA A 375 -16.80 0.76 23.08
C ALA A 375 -15.37 1.32 23.03
N LEU A 376 -14.35 0.46 22.93
CA LEU A 376 -12.96 0.89 22.77
C LEU A 376 -12.72 1.52 21.37
N LEU A 377 -13.34 0.98 20.32
CA LEU A 377 -13.24 1.56 18.99
C LEU A 377 -13.99 2.89 18.88
N GLU A 378 -15.13 3.04 19.54
CA GLU A 378 -15.85 4.32 19.66
C GLU A 378 -15.03 5.36 20.42
N THR A 379 -14.41 4.96 21.53
CA THR A 379 -13.48 5.84 22.29
C THR A 379 -12.31 6.27 21.38
N LEU A 380 -11.66 5.31 20.69
CA LEU A 380 -10.58 5.61 19.77
C LEU A 380 -10.99 6.61 18.68
N GLN A 381 -12.16 6.41 18.08
CA GLN A 381 -12.68 7.32 17.07
C GLN A 381 -12.89 8.73 17.64
N GLY A 382 -13.53 8.84 18.79
CA GLY A 382 -13.78 10.12 19.45
C GLY A 382 -12.49 10.87 19.80
N GLU A 383 -11.47 10.17 20.34
CA GLU A 383 -10.17 10.78 20.67
C GLU A 383 -9.45 11.27 19.40
N LEU A 384 -9.48 10.47 18.31
CA LEU A 384 -8.91 10.90 17.03
C LEU A 384 -9.66 12.10 16.44
N GLU A 385 -10.99 12.14 16.55
CA GLU A 385 -11.81 13.27 16.10
C GLU A 385 -11.52 14.52 16.91
N ALA A 386 -11.25 14.37 18.21
CA ALA A 386 -10.79 15.44 19.10
C ALA A 386 -9.32 15.83 18.89
N ARG A 387 -8.57 15.08 18.07
CA ARG A 387 -7.10 15.20 17.88
C ARG A 387 -6.29 14.92 19.16
N ASP A 388 -6.84 14.17 20.10
CA ASP A 388 -6.11 13.68 21.26
C ASP A 388 -5.34 12.41 20.88
N LEU A 389 -4.09 12.60 20.46
CA LEU A 389 -3.23 11.52 20.02
C LEU A 389 -2.88 10.54 21.15
N GLU A 390 -2.69 11.05 22.39
CA GLU A 390 -2.34 10.19 23.52
C GLU A 390 -3.56 9.38 23.98
N GLY A 391 -4.74 9.99 24.07
CA GLY A 391 -6.00 9.29 24.36
C GLY A 391 -6.29 8.20 23.33
N ALA A 392 -6.14 8.53 22.04
CA ALA A 392 -6.29 7.56 20.92
C ALA A 392 -5.28 6.40 21.03
N TYR A 393 -4.02 6.70 21.34
CA TYR A 393 -2.99 5.68 21.52
C TYR A 393 -3.30 4.74 22.69
N LEU A 394 -3.76 5.27 23.82
CA LEU A 394 -4.15 4.49 24.99
C LEU A 394 -5.35 3.57 24.68
N ALA A 395 -6.39 4.08 24.00
CA ALA A 395 -7.55 3.30 23.59
C ALA A 395 -7.15 2.15 22.64
N ALA A 396 -6.33 2.46 21.64
CA ALA A 396 -5.83 1.49 20.68
C ALA A 396 -4.96 0.38 21.34
N ARG A 397 -4.04 0.77 22.22
CA ARG A 397 -3.21 -0.17 22.98
C ARG A 397 -4.05 -1.07 23.88
N ARG A 398 -5.06 -0.52 24.55
CA ARG A 398 -5.97 -1.30 25.39
C ARG A 398 -6.75 -2.32 24.55
N TYR A 399 -7.24 -1.93 23.37
CA TYR A 399 -7.91 -2.82 22.44
C TYR A 399 -7.02 -4.02 22.06
N LEU A 400 -5.78 -3.76 21.65
CA LEU A 400 -4.82 -4.80 21.26
C LEU A 400 -4.39 -5.69 22.42
N ASN A 401 -4.18 -5.12 23.60
CA ASN A 401 -3.78 -5.87 24.81
C ASN A 401 -4.88 -6.83 25.30
N LEU A 402 -6.14 -6.56 24.97
CA LEU A 402 -7.26 -7.48 25.24
C LEU A 402 -7.34 -8.60 24.19
N GLY A 403 -6.45 -8.63 23.20
CA GLY A 403 -6.35 -9.70 22.21
C GLY A 403 -7.37 -9.59 21.07
N TYR A 404 -8.00 -8.43 20.89
CA TYR A 404 -8.92 -8.22 19.78
C TYR A 404 -8.21 -8.12 18.42
N GLU A 405 -8.94 -8.51 17.36
CA GLU A 405 -8.41 -8.49 15.99
C GLU A 405 -7.99 -7.08 15.54
N PRO A 406 -6.78 -6.87 14.96
CA PRO A 406 -6.31 -5.55 14.56
C PRO A 406 -7.08 -4.90 13.41
N LYS A 407 -7.72 -5.68 12.52
CA LYS A 407 -8.41 -5.14 11.34
C LYS A 407 -9.46 -4.08 11.67
N PRO A 408 -10.41 -4.30 12.61
CA PRO A 408 -11.37 -3.27 12.99
C PRO A 408 -10.73 -2.03 13.58
N LEU A 409 -9.59 -2.18 14.28
CA LEU A 409 -8.84 -1.07 14.85
C LEU A 409 -8.30 -0.14 13.75
N PHE A 410 -7.51 -0.69 12.82
CA PHE A 410 -6.94 0.11 11.73
C PHE A 410 -8.03 0.65 10.79
N ALA A 411 -9.10 -0.08 10.57
CA ALA A 411 -10.23 0.40 9.79
C ALA A 411 -10.98 1.55 10.49
N THR A 412 -11.10 1.56 11.82
CA THR A 412 -11.65 2.68 12.59
C THR A 412 -10.75 3.92 12.49
N ILE A 413 -9.41 3.74 12.56
CA ILE A 413 -8.47 4.84 12.27
C ILE A 413 -8.69 5.34 10.83
N GLY A 414 -8.94 4.45 9.88
CA GLY A 414 -9.26 4.77 8.50
C GLY A 414 -10.53 5.60 8.31
N LEU A 415 -11.58 5.38 9.13
CA LEU A 415 -12.79 6.21 9.11
C LEU A 415 -12.49 7.67 9.46
N VAL A 416 -11.62 7.91 10.43
CA VAL A 416 -11.18 9.27 10.76
C VAL A 416 -10.24 9.83 9.69
N ALA A 417 -9.33 9.01 9.18
CA ALA A 417 -8.42 9.38 8.08
C ALA A 417 -9.19 9.75 6.79
N ALA A 418 -10.38 9.19 6.57
CA ALA A 418 -11.25 9.57 5.46
C ALA A 418 -11.76 11.01 5.55
N GLN A 419 -11.72 11.63 6.74
CA GLN A 419 -12.05 13.05 6.90
C GLN A 419 -10.91 13.98 6.45
N ALA A 420 -9.74 13.44 6.08
CA ALA A 420 -8.63 14.21 5.59
C ALA A 420 -8.95 14.86 4.23
N ASP A 421 -8.39 16.04 4.00
CA ASP A 421 -8.42 16.68 2.68
C ASP A 421 -7.42 15.98 1.74
N ALA A 422 -7.92 14.98 1.03
CA ALA A 422 -7.09 14.21 0.10
C ALA A 422 -6.59 15.03 -1.10
N ALA A 423 -7.17 16.19 -1.39
CA ALA A 423 -6.63 17.10 -2.39
C ALA A 423 -5.37 17.81 -1.88
N ALA A 424 -5.29 18.05 -0.56
CA ALA A 424 -4.13 18.69 0.06
C ALA A 424 -2.94 17.74 0.25
N ASP A 425 -3.19 16.42 0.43
CA ASP A 425 -2.14 15.43 0.72
C ASP A 425 -2.04 14.27 -0.29
N GLN A 426 -2.72 14.39 -1.41
CA GLN A 426 -2.76 13.36 -2.46
C GLN A 426 -3.20 11.98 -1.94
N GLY A 427 -4.03 11.97 -0.90
CA GLY A 427 -4.53 10.74 -0.26
C GLY A 427 -3.51 9.99 0.61
N HIS A 428 -2.34 10.58 0.89
CA HIS A 428 -1.30 9.92 1.69
C HIS A 428 -1.78 9.52 3.09
N THR A 429 -2.69 10.28 3.70
CA THR A 429 -3.24 9.93 5.03
C THR A 429 -3.90 8.55 5.03
N LEU A 430 -4.79 8.24 4.08
CA LEU A 430 -5.40 6.92 3.96
C LEU A 430 -4.38 5.83 3.63
N GLN A 431 -3.44 6.13 2.75
CA GLN A 431 -2.39 5.19 2.35
C GLN A 431 -1.47 4.83 3.52
N ILE A 432 -1.11 5.79 4.39
CA ILE A 432 -0.30 5.54 5.61
C ILE A 432 -1.06 4.59 6.55
N VAL A 433 -2.35 4.83 6.79
CA VAL A 433 -3.16 3.97 7.67
C VAL A 433 -3.25 2.56 7.11
N GLN A 434 -3.48 2.40 5.80
CA GLN A 434 -3.46 1.10 5.15
C GLN A 434 -2.10 0.42 5.29
N ALA A 435 -1.01 1.09 4.91
CA ALA A 435 0.33 0.50 4.95
C ALA A 435 0.74 0.09 6.36
N ALA A 436 0.52 0.96 7.35
CA ALA A 436 0.82 0.67 8.74
C ALA A 436 0.02 -0.53 9.27
N GLY A 437 -1.26 -0.63 8.92
CA GLY A 437 -2.10 -1.77 9.28
C GLY A 437 -1.65 -3.08 8.60
N GLU A 438 -1.30 -3.03 7.32
CA GLU A 438 -0.77 -4.19 6.59
C GLU A 438 0.56 -4.67 7.17
N GLU A 439 1.45 -3.75 7.56
CA GLU A 439 2.72 -4.09 8.20
C GLU A 439 2.52 -4.66 9.60
N PHE A 440 1.65 -4.05 10.40
CA PHE A 440 1.31 -4.54 11.72
C PHE A 440 0.77 -5.97 11.69
N MET A 441 -0.22 -6.26 10.83
CA MET A 441 -0.84 -7.57 10.68
C MET A 441 0.03 -8.58 9.93
N GLY A 442 0.87 -8.09 9.01
CA GLY A 442 1.77 -8.91 8.21
C GLY A 442 3.10 -9.24 8.87
N TRP A 443 3.35 -8.77 10.09
CA TRP A 443 4.61 -8.98 10.80
C TRP A 443 4.93 -10.48 10.97
N PRO A 444 6.19 -10.91 10.77
CA PRO A 444 6.58 -12.30 10.96
C PRO A 444 6.35 -12.76 12.41
N ARG A 445 5.63 -13.86 12.58
CA ARG A 445 5.20 -14.36 13.91
C ARG A 445 6.34 -14.80 14.82
N ASP A 446 7.49 -15.12 14.26
CA ASP A 446 8.71 -15.52 14.97
C ASP A 446 9.52 -14.31 15.47
N LEU A 447 9.14 -13.09 15.10
CA LEU A 447 9.74 -11.84 15.60
C LEU A 447 8.90 -11.25 16.74
N THR A 448 8.74 -11.95 17.84
CA THR A 448 7.77 -11.65 18.92
C THR A 448 8.18 -10.48 19.82
N GLU A 449 9.47 -10.18 19.94
CA GLU A 449 9.98 -9.16 20.86
C GLU A 449 10.01 -7.73 20.25
N THR A 450 9.49 -7.58 19.05
CA THR A 450 9.52 -6.29 18.35
C THR A 450 8.34 -5.43 18.76
N ASP A 451 8.60 -4.17 19.11
CA ASP A 451 7.56 -3.19 19.40
C ASP A 451 6.89 -2.69 18.10
N LEU A 452 5.71 -3.25 17.80
CA LEU A 452 4.90 -2.89 16.64
C LEU A 452 4.07 -1.62 16.85
N SER A 453 4.11 -1.01 18.05
CA SER A 453 3.43 0.25 18.32
C SER A 453 3.90 1.40 17.41
N VAL A 454 5.06 1.25 16.82
CA VAL A 454 5.61 2.18 15.80
C VAL A 454 4.66 2.32 14.61
N PHE A 455 4.13 1.21 14.06
CA PHE A 455 3.14 1.25 12.98
C PHE A 455 1.80 1.84 13.45
N LEU A 456 1.35 1.43 14.63
CA LEU A 456 0.12 1.98 15.21
C LEU A 456 0.22 3.50 15.37
N ARG A 457 1.33 4.00 15.93
CA ARG A 457 1.56 5.43 16.12
C ARG A 457 1.61 6.20 14.79
N ALA A 458 2.23 5.63 13.75
CA ALA A 458 2.24 6.21 12.42
C ALA A 458 0.81 6.38 11.86
N ALA A 459 -0.05 5.36 11.99
CA ALA A 459 -1.45 5.42 11.56
C ALA A 459 -2.26 6.46 12.35
N LEU A 460 -2.13 6.48 13.68
CA LEU A 460 -2.84 7.42 14.55
C LEU A 460 -2.43 8.88 14.25
N ARG A 461 -1.12 9.14 14.10
CA ARG A 461 -0.62 10.47 13.74
C ARG A 461 -1.12 10.91 12.36
N ALA A 462 -1.12 10.02 11.37
CA ALA A 462 -1.64 10.33 10.06
C ALA A 462 -3.10 10.79 10.13
N ALA A 463 -3.95 10.07 10.85
CA ALA A 463 -5.37 10.40 10.99
C ALA A 463 -5.63 11.65 11.85
N ALA A 464 -4.89 11.82 12.97
CA ALA A 464 -5.10 12.94 13.89
C ALA A 464 -4.60 14.28 13.33
N LEU A 465 -3.45 14.28 12.63
CA LEU A 465 -2.76 15.50 12.19
C LEU A 465 -3.16 15.98 10.79
N ALA A 466 -3.91 15.18 10.03
CA ALA A 466 -4.33 15.56 8.69
C ALA A 466 -5.23 16.81 8.68
N PRO A 467 -5.08 17.70 7.68
CA PRO A 467 -6.09 18.71 7.39
C PRO A 467 -7.43 18.03 7.12
N ARG A 468 -8.52 18.52 7.71
CA ARG A 468 -9.84 17.90 7.54
C ARG A 468 -10.65 18.60 6.46
N ASN A 469 -11.41 17.79 5.73
CA ASN A 469 -12.44 18.24 4.82
C ASN A 469 -13.81 18.06 5.50
N THR A 470 -14.67 19.06 5.40
CA THR A 470 -16.02 19.07 6.02
C THR A 470 -17.00 18.12 5.37
N LEU A 471 -16.71 17.57 4.18
CA LEU A 471 -17.66 16.68 3.44
C LEU A 471 -17.99 15.40 4.22
N ALA A 472 -17.01 14.78 4.87
CA ALA A 472 -17.24 13.53 5.61
C ALA A 472 -17.84 13.72 7.01
N SER A 473 -17.74 14.92 7.59
CA SER A 473 -18.34 15.22 8.90
C SER A 473 -19.85 15.45 8.85
N ALA A 474 -20.44 15.54 7.65
CA ALA A 474 -21.87 15.73 7.43
C ALA A 474 -22.63 14.42 7.16
N LEU A 475 -21.94 13.26 7.16
CA LEU A 475 -22.49 11.92 6.89
C LEU A 475 -22.75 11.13 8.16
#